data_0f8d76507007af2ecd1b0772a24ecaea
#
_entry.id   0f8d76507007af2ecd1b0772a24ecaea
#
_cell.length_a   1.000
_cell.length_b   1.000
_cell.length_c   1.000
_cell.angle_alpha   90.00
_cell.angle_beta   90.00
_cell.angle_gamma   90.00
#
_symmetry.space_group_name_H-M   'P 1'
#
loop_
_entity.id
_entity.type
_entity.pdbx_description
1 polymer ?
#
loop_
_entity_poly.entity_id
_entity_poly.type
_entity_poly.pdbx_seq_one_letter_code
_entity_poly.pdbx_strand_id
1 'polypeptide(L)'
;MDALGMIETRGHVGIVEATDAMCKAANVELVKSVPIGGGYVTVIVRGDVGSVKAAVDAAAEAVGRVGELISAHVIPRPHDQLLDQF
;
A
#
# COMPACT_ATOMS: atom_id res chain seq x y z
N MET A 1 1.02 14.75 11.50
CA MET A 1 1.05 13.27 11.36
C MET A 1 0.91 12.89 9.90
N ASP A 2 1.72 11.98 9.43
CA ASP A 2 1.67 11.55 8.05
C ASP A 2 0.43 10.69 7.76
N ALA A 3 0.00 10.72 6.51
CA ALA A 3 -1.01 9.80 6.04
C ALA A 3 -0.42 8.40 5.83
N LEU A 4 -1.26 7.38 5.90
CA LEU A 4 -0.91 6.01 5.55
C LEU A 4 -1.66 5.60 4.30
N GLY A 5 -0.96 4.88 3.41
CA GLY A 5 -1.58 4.21 2.28
C GLY A 5 -1.41 2.71 2.44
N MET A 6 -2.44 1.95 2.09
CA MET A 6 -2.45 0.51 2.25
C MET A 6 -2.95 -0.15 0.97
N ILE A 7 -2.20 -1.14 0.51
CA ILE A 7 -2.61 -1.99 -0.61
C ILE A 7 -2.57 -3.43 -0.13
N GLU A 8 -3.67 -4.14 -0.33
CA GLU A 8 -3.74 -5.58 -0.08
C GLU A 8 -3.90 -6.31 -1.39
N THR A 9 -3.04 -7.28 -1.63
CA THR A 9 -3.08 -8.10 -2.83
C THR A 9 -3.09 -9.57 -2.45
N ARG A 10 -3.49 -10.40 -3.42
CA ARG A 10 -3.30 -11.83 -3.34
C ARG A 10 -2.16 -12.23 -4.28
N GLY A 11 -1.18 -12.94 -3.73
CA GLY A 11 -0.05 -13.42 -4.51
C GLY A 11 1.15 -12.49 -4.49
N HIS A 12 2.31 -13.07 -4.77
CA HIS A 12 3.59 -12.38 -4.66
C HIS A 12 3.83 -11.36 -5.79
N VAL A 13 3.38 -11.68 -6.99
CA VAL A 13 3.58 -10.81 -8.16
C VAL A 13 2.86 -9.48 -7.97
N GLY A 14 1.61 -9.53 -7.48
CA GLY A 14 0.84 -8.32 -7.24
C GLY A 14 1.50 -7.39 -6.24
N ILE A 15 2.10 -7.95 -5.16
CA ILE A 15 2.72 -7.12 -4.13
C ILE A 15 4.03 -6.48 -4.61
N VAL A 16 4.80 -7.18 -5.43
CA VAL A 16 6.02 -6.62 -6.01
C VAL A 16 5.68 -5.43 -6.91
N GLU A 17 4.68 -5.60 -7.77
CA GLU A 17 4.22 -4.52 -8.65
C GLU A 17 3.64 -3.34 -7.87
N ALA A 18 2.86 -3.61 -6.83
CA ALA A 18 2.30 -2.55 -5.98
C ALA A 18 3.40 -1.74 -5.32
N THR A 19 4.37 -2.42 -4.71
CA THR A 19 5.49 -1.76 -4.03
C THR A 19 6.30 -0.90 -4.99
N ASP A 20 6.64 -1.44 -6.15
CA ASP A 20 7.40 -0.72 -7.17
C ASP A 20 6.63 0.52 -7.66
N ALA A 21 5.35 0.36 -7.98
CA ALA A 21 4.52 1.46 -8.46
C ALA A 21 4.37 2.57 -7.42
N MET A 22 4.18 2.22 -6.14
CA MET A 22 4.08 3.22 -5.08
C MET A 22 5.38 4.00 -4.91
N CYS A 23 6.52 3.31 -4.91
CA CYS A 23 7.81 3.96 -4.73
C CYS A 23 8.21 4.84 -5.91
N LYS A 24 7.76 4.51 -7.12
CA LYS A 24 8.05 5.30 -8.32
C LYS A 24 7.11 6.48 -8.51
N ALA A 25 5.86 6.33 -8.13
CA ALA A 25 4.81 7.30 -8.48
C ALA A 25 4.79 8.52 -7.58
N ALA A 26 5.28 8.41 -6.34
CA ALA A 26 5.16 9.49 -5.38
C ALA A 26 6.27 9.41 -4.33
N ASN A 27 6.47 10.52 -3.62
CA ASN A 27 7.44 10.61 -2.54
C ASN A 27 6.83 10.03 -1.26
N VAL A 28 6.91 8.71 -1.13
CA VAL A 28 6.40 7.98 0.03
C VAL A 28 7.48 7.06 0.59
N GLU A 29 7.32 6.69 1.86
CA GLU A 29 8.19 5.76 2.55
C GLU A 29 7.48 4.43 2.77
N LEU A 30 8.13 3.33 2.39
CA LEU A 30 7.62 1.99 2.68
C LEU A 30 7.76 1.72 4.17
N VAL A 31 6.65 1.45 4.84
CA VAL A 31 6.65 1.17 6.29
C VAL A 31 6.76 -0.32 6.55
N LYS A 32 5.85 -1.10 5.97
CA LYS A 32 5.80 -2.55 6.19
C LYS A 32 5.26 -3.26 4.96
N SER A 33 5.67 -4.51 4.81
CA SER A 33 5.04 -5.47 3.91
C SER A 33 4.71 -6.69 4.75
N VAL A 34 3.42 -6.97 4.95
CA VAL A 34 2.96 -7.95 5.93
C VAL A 34 2.18 -9.07 5.25
N PRO A 35 2.68 -10.31 5.27
CA PRO A 35 1.88 -11.46 4.86
C PRO A 35 0.84 -11.76 5.94
N ILE A 36 -0.43 -11.89 5.55
CA ILE A 36 -1.53 -12.08 6.48
C ILE A 36 -2.21 -13.44 6.35
N GLY A 37 -1.60 -14.37 5.61
CA GLY A 37 -2.12 -15.72 5.42
C GLY A 37 -2.96 -15.86 4.15
N GLY A 38 -3.18 -17.10 3.71
CA GLY A 38 -3.99 -17.39 2.53
C GLY A 38 -3.43 -16.83 1.21
N GLY A 39 -2.16 -16.48 1.16
CA GLY A 39 -1.55 -15.85 0.01
C GLY A 39 -1.79 -14.34 -0.09
N TYR A 40 -2.41 -13.74 0.93
CA TYR A 40 -2.66 -12.30 0.99
C TYR A 40 -1.47 -11.56 1.59
N VAL A 41 -1.16 -10.38 1.05
CA VAL A 41 -0.08 -9.52 1.54
C VAL A 41 -0.57 -8.07 1.58
N THR A 42 -0.26 -7.39 2.67
CA THR A 42 -0.56 -5.96 2.83
C THR A 42 0.74 -5.17 2.76
N VAL A 43 0.78 -4.13 1.93
CA VAL A 43 1.87 -3.15 1.90
C VAL A 43 1.37 -1.83 2.45
N ILE A 44 2.17 -1.22 3.31
CA ILE A 44 1.83 0.05 3.95
C ILE A 44 2.92 1.07 3.62
N VAL A 45 2.51 2.24 3.14
CA VAL A 45 3.38 3.37 2.89
C VAL A 45 2.94 4.58 3.71
N ARG A 46 3.84 5.52 3.90
CA ARG A 46 3.63 6.74 4.67
C ARG A 46 4.14 7.95 3.90
N GLY A 47 3.47 9.07 4.07
CA GLY A 47 3.89 10.35 3.49
C GLY A 47 2.79 11.40 3.65
N ASP A 48 2.93 12.53 2.95
CA ASP A 48 1.83 13.49 2.91
C ASP A 48 0.62 12.90 2.18
N VAL A 49 -0.57 13.43 2.46
CA VAL A 49 -1.81 12.83 1.96
C VAL A 49 -1.88 12.83 0.43
N GLY A 50 -1.37 13.85 -0.22
CA GLY A 50 -1.39 13.92 -1.68
C GLY A 50 -0.48 12.87 -2.31
N SER A 51 0.73 12.71 -1.79
CA SER A 51 1.68 11.70 -2.26
C SER A 51 1.16 10.29 -1.99
N VAL A 52 0.57 10.05 -0.83
CA VAL A 52 0.00 8.74 -0.48
C VAL A 52 -1.16 8.39 -1.40
N LYS A 53 -2.06 9.34 -1.68
CA LYS A 53 -3.15 9.10 -2.64
C LYS A 53 -2.63 8.74 -4.02
N ALA A 54 -1.66 9.50 -4.53
CA ALA A 54 -1.07 9.22 -5.83
C ALA A 54 -0.39 7.84 -5.87
N ALA A 55 0.33 7.48 -4.80
CA ALA A 55 0.99 6.20 -4.69
C ALA A 55 -0.01 5.04 -4.68
N VAL A 56 -1.08 5.15 -3.90
CA VAL A 56 -2.12 4.11 -3.81
C VAL A 56 -2.84 3.94 -5.14
N ASP A 57 -3.18 5.04 -5.81
CA ASP A 57 -3.85 4.99 -7.12
C ASP A 57 -2.96 4.31 -8.17
N ALA A 58 -1.68 4.65 -8.20
CA ALA A 58 -0.73 4.04 -9.13
C ALA A 58 -0.57 2.54 -8.86
N ALA A 59 -0.50 2.16 -7.57
CA ALA A 59 -0.39 0.76 -7.19
C ALA A 59 -1.63 -0.04 -7.55
N ALA A 60 -2.81 0.50 -7.31
CA ALA A 60 -4.07 -0.17 -7.64
C ALA A 60 -4.16 -0.43 -9.14
N GLU A 61 -3.78 0.54 -9.96
CA GLU A 61 -3.75 0.38 -11.41
C GLU A 61 -2.74 -0.68 -11.85
N ALA A 62 -1.53 -0.64 -11.31
CA ALA A 62 -0.48 -1.59 -11.66
C ALA A 62 -0.85 -3.03 -11.29
N VAL A 63 -1.40 -3.22 -10.08
CA VAL A 63 -1.83 -4.54 -9.62
C VAL A 63 -2.98 -5.08 -10.45
N GLY A 64 -3.91 -4.22 -10.86
CA GLY A 64 -5.04 -4.61 -11.69
C GLY A 64 -4.63 -5.24 -13.02
N ARG A 65 -3.42 -4.95 -13.51
CA ARG A 65 -2.90 -5.52 -14.76
C ARG A 65 -2.22 -6.88 -14.60
N VAL A 66 -1.69 -7.18 -13.42
CA VAL A 66 -0.80 -8.35 -13.24
C VAL A 66 -1.19 -9.28 -12.11
N GLY A 67 -2.12 -8.88 -11.26
CA GLY A 67 -2.47 -9.65 -10.09
C GLY A 67 -3.89 -9.38 -9.63
N GLU A 68 -4.17 -9.81 -8.42
CA GLU A 68 -5.48 -9.63 -7.78
C GLU A 68 -5.39 -8.57 -6.70
N LEU A 69 -6.01 -7.42 -6.95
CA LEU A 69 -6.16 -6.36 -5.96
C LEU A 69 -7.34 -6.70 -5.08
N ILE A 70 -7.10 -6.76 -3.77
CA ILE A 70 -8.13 -7.05 -2.77
C ILE A 70 -8.70 -5.75 -2.21
N SER A 71 -7.81 -4.84 -1.82
CA SER A 71 -8.24 -3.54 -1.28
C SER A 71 -7.16 -2.49 -1.43
N ALA A 72 -7.60 -1.23 -1.43
CA ALA A 72 -6.73 -0.06 -1.46
C ALA A 72 -7.33 1.00 -0.57
N HIS A 73 -6.57 1.51 0.39
CA HIS A 73 -7.05 2.49 1.36
C HIS A 73 -6.05 3.61 1.58
N VAL A 74 -6.57 4.82 1.81
CA VAL A 74 -5.79 5.95 2.29
C VAL A 74 -6.37 6.38 3.62
N ILE A 75 -5.52 6.49 4.64
CA ILE A 75 -5.89 6.96 5.97
C ILE A 75 -5.19 8.29 6.19
N PRO A 76 -5.89 9.43 6.01
CA PRO A 76 -5.25 10.76 6.06
C PRO A 76 -4.68 11.11 7.42
N ARG A 77 -5.32 10.63 8.50
CA ARG A 77 -4.89 10.89 9.87
C ARG A 77 -5.00 9.60 10.68
N PRO A 78 -3.99 8.70 10.55
CA PRO A 78 -4.05 7.43 11.28
C PRO A 78 -3.91 7.67 12.77
N HIS A 79 -4.57 6.82 13.56
CA HIS A 79 -4.36 6.77 15.00
C HIS A 79 -2.91 6.34 15.28
N ASP A 80 -2.29 6.89 16.32
CA ASP A 80 -0.89 6.62 16.65
C ASP A 80 -0.57 5.12 16.80
N GLN A 81 -1.54 4.34 17.26
CA GLN A 81 -1.36 2.90 17.48
C GLN A 81 -1.77 2.04 16.30
N LEU A 82 -2.19 2.64 15.18
CA LEU A 82 -2.68 1.87 14.04
C LEU A 82 -1.65 0.88 13.50
N LEU A 83 -0.40 1.32 13.34
CA LEU A 83 0.66 0.47 12.80
C LEU A 83 0.99 -0.72 13.69
N ASP A 84 0.71 -0.63 14.98
CA ASP A 84 0.95 -1.72 15.92
C ASP A 84 -0.02 -2.88 15.72
N GLN A 85 -1.07 -2.68 14.95
CA GLN A 85 -2.05 -3.72 14.61
C GLN A 85 -1.56 -4.65 13.50
N PHE A 86 -0.47 -4.33 12.85
CA PHE A 86 0.06 -5.09 11.71
C PHE A 86 1.32 -5.88 12.02
#